data_0f9c438d85f579fcf217e581b0bf1897
#
_entry.id   0f9c438d85f579fcf217e581b0bf1897
#
_cell.length_a   1.000
_cell.length_b   1.000
_cell.length_c   1.000
_cell.angle_alpha   90.00
_cell.angle_beta   90.00
_cell.angle_gamma   90.00
#
_symmetry.space_group_name_H-M   'P 1'
#
loop_
_entity.id
_entity.type
_entity.pdbx_description
1 polymer ?
#
loop_
_entity_poly.entity_id
_entity_poly.type
_entity_poly.pdbx_seq_one_letter_code
_entity_poly.pdbx_strand_id
1 'polypeptide(L)'
;ENLQHSSETTIDTQEKILNFMIDQLQLNEKGKKVVYDRCPLDNIAYSMWCHDKGIKGFTKKFVTEQIALMRESMRHLDIIFLCRFDPKQSVKDDGFRDTNVNFIKEVDNIFYSLYNQYAQNPEADIFFPAGDTPCILPLPDDQQQRIDLIAEYIAPDGDLIDEEQSILDPNNLNELEALVREQKTALEKEEQQKELQAKFGLPPGGFPGITL
;
A
#
# COMPACT_ATOMS: atom_id res chain seq x y z
N GLU A 1 14.83 24.15 17.21
CA GLU A 1 13.85 25.20 16.94
C GLU A 1 12.46 24.67 17.32
N ASN A 2 11.69 25.45 18.10
CA ASN A 2 10.28 25.13 18.38
C ASN A 2 9.46 25.46 17.14
N LEU A 3 9.26 24.48 16.26
CA LEU A 3 8.36 24.63 15.11
C LEU A 3 6.91 24.43 15.57
N GLN A 4 6.04 25.35 15.15
CA GLN A 4 4.59 25.17 15.32
C GLN A 4 4.13 24.05 14.38
N HIS A 5 3.57 22.99 14.92
CA HIS A 5 3.14 21.80 14.18
C HIS A 5 1.67 21.50 14.45
N SER A 6 1.16 20.43 13.84
CA SER A 6 -0.23 20.00 13.97
C SER A 6 -1.23 21.04 13.46
N SER A 7 -2.32 21.28 14.16
CA SER A 7 -3.36 22.24 13.77
C SER A 7 -2.93 23.72 13.81
N GLU A 8 -1.79 24.03 14.46
CA GLU A 8 -1.24 25.39 14.57
C GLU A 8 -0.08 25.67 13.61
N THR A 9 0.12 24.81 12.63
CA THR A 9 1.24 24.89 11.69
C THR A 9 1.19 26.17 10.84
N THR A 10 2.37 26.58 10.36
CA THR A 10 2.55 27.73 9.46
C THR A 10 3.14 27.28 8.13
N ILE A 11 3.05 28.14 7.10
CA ILE A 11 3.69 27.90 5.79
C ILE A 11 5.19 27.61 5.98
N ASP A 12 5.91 28.46 6.70
CA ASP A 12 7.35 28.33 6.95
C ASP A 12 7.67 26.97 7.61
N THR A 13 6.82 26.53 8.53
CA THR A 13 6.97 25.21 9.17
C THR A 13 6.77 24.08 8.16
N GLN A 14 5.72 24.14 7.33
CA GLN A 14 5.44 23.09 6.35
C GLN A 14 6.51 23.03 5.25
N GLU A 15 7.04 24.18 4.83
CA GLU A 15 8.16 24.23 3.88
C GLU A 15 9.44 23.60 4.46
N LYS A 16 9.77 23.91 5.70
CA LYS A 16 10.94 23.33 6.38
C LYS A 16 10.80 21.82 6.57
N ILE A 17 9.61 21.34 6.98
CA ILE A 17 9.35 19.91 7.15
C ILE A 17 9.45 19.19 5.80
N LEU A 18 8.84 19.74 4.75
CA LEU A 18 8.89 19.14 3.42
C LEU A 18 10.32 19.05 2.88
N ASN A 19 11.07 20.16 2.95
CA ASN A 19 12.45 20.16 2.49
C ASN A 19 13.31 19.17 3.28
N PHE A 20 13.13 19.07 4.59
CA PHE A 20 13.82 18.07 5.39
C PHE A 20 13.49 16.64 4.95
N MET A 21 12.22 16.32 4.71
CA MET A 21 11.82 14.99 4.23
C MET A 21 12.40 14.68 2.86
N ILE A 22 12.39 15.65 1.93
CA ILE A 22 13.00 15.52 0.60
C ILE A 22 14.50 15.24 0.72
N ASP A 23 15.21 16.02 1.54
CA ASP A 23 16.64 15.85 1.76
C ASP A 23 16.95 14.46 2.33
N GLN A 24 16.14 13.97 3.28
CA GLN A 24 16.30 12.62 3.84
C GLN A 24 16.18 11.53 2.77
N LEU A 25 15.21 11.64 1.86
CA LEU A 25 15.04 10.68 0.77
C LEU A 25 16.18 10.74 -0.24
N GLN A 26 16.65 11.94 -0.59
CA GLN A 26 17.73 12.14 -1.56
C GLN A 26 19.10 11.75 -1.03
N LEU A 27 19.32 11.90 0.29
CA LEU A 27 20.59 11.54 0.95
C LEU A 27 20.71 10.05 1.23
N ASN A 28 19.64 9.26 1.01
CA ASN A 28 19.71 7.84 1.20
C ASN A 28 20.72 7.21 0.22
N GLU A 29 21.76 6.59 0.77
CA GLU A 29 22.78 5.91 -0.02
C GLU A 29 22.18 4.66 -0.69
N LYS A 30 22.45 4.48 -1.97
CA LYS A 30 22.01 3.29 -2.70
C LYS A 30 22.40 2.00 -1.97
N GLY A 31 21.43 1.13 -1.77
CA GLY A 31 21.60 -0.17 -1.10
C GLY A 31 21.45 -0.14 0.41
N LYS A 32 21.13 1.00 1.03
CA LYS A 32 20.68 1.05 2.41
C LYS A 32 19.19 0.80 2.51
N LYS A 33 18.80 -0.08 3.41
CA LYS A 33 17.41 -0.36 3.78
C LYS A 33 17.02 0.62 4.88
N VAL A 34 16.10 1.53 4.60
CA VAL A 34 15.70 2.59 5.53
C VAL A 34 14.19 2.60 5.68
N VAL A 35 13.72 2.67 6.90
CA VAL A 35 12.32 2.89 7.23
C VAL A 35 12.15 4.31 7.74
N TYR A 36 11.28 5.06 7.11
CA TYR A 36 10.94 6.43 7.49
C TYR A 36 9.64 6.44 8.30
N ASP A 37 9.64 7.14 9.43
CA ASP A 37 8.41 7.52 10.12
C ASP A 37 7.86 8.78 9.45
N ARG A 38 6.91 8.59 8.54
CA ARG A 38 6.33 9.58 7.63
C ARG A 38 7.14 9.81 6.35
N CYS A 39 6.44 10.33 5.34
CA CYS A 39 7.00 10.71 4.04
C CYS A 39 6.43 12.06 3.57
N PRO A 40 6.92 12.64 2.46
CA PRO A 40 6.43 13.92 1.95
C PRO A 40 4.91 14.02 1.73
N LEU A 41 4.22 12.90 1.46
CA LEU A 41 2.75 12.89 1.34
C LEU A 41 2.04 13.32 2.62
N ASP A 42 2.63 13.03 3.80
CA ASP A 42 2.10 13.49 5.08
C ASP A 42 2.04 15.02 5.12
N ASN A 43 3.11 15.68 4.70
CA ASN A 43 3.17 17.13 4.66
C ASN A 43 2.12 17.73 3.71
N ILE A 44 1.90 17.09 2.55
CA ILE A 44 0.87 17.51 1.60
C ILE A 44 -0.53 17.38 2.22
N ALA A 45 -0.84 16.28 2.90
CA ALA A 45 -2.14 16.10 3.56
C ALA A 45 -2.41 17.18 4.61
N TYR A 46 -1.41 17.53 5.41
CA TYR A 46 -1.52 18.64 6.37
C TYR A 46 -1.71 20.00 5.67
N SER A 47 -0.99 20.26 4.60
CA SER A 47 -1.13 21.50 3.81
C SER A 47 -2.50 21.59 3.13
N MET A 48 -3.05 20.48 2.66
CA MET A 48 -4.41 20.42 2.12
C MET A 48 -5.45 20.70 3.20
N TRP A 49 -5.30 20.13 4.39
CA TRP A 49 -6.18 20.41 5.52
C TRP A 49 -6.16 21.89 5.87
N CYS A 50 -4.99 22.50 5.96
CA CYS A 50 -4.84 23.94 6.24
C CYS A 50 -5.51 24.80 5.17
N HIS A 51 -5.39 24.42 3.90
CA HIS A 51 -6.06 25.08 2.78
C HIS A 51 -7.59 25.01 2.94
N ASP A 52 -8.14 23.83 3.20
CA ASP A 52 -9.59 23.62 3.34
C ASP A 52 -10.17 24.36 4.55
N LYS A 53 -9.38 24.55 5.60
CA LYS A 53 -9.75 25.38 6.75
C LYS A 53 -9.57 26.88 6.53
N GLY A 54 -9.07 27.29 5.37
CA GLY A 54 -8.84 28.70 5.05
C GLY A 54 -7.73 29.35 5.87
N ILE A 55 -6.76 28.57 6.35
CA ILE A 55 -5.63 29.08 7.13
C ILE A 55 -4.79 29.96 6.22
N LYS A 56 -4.48 31.16 6.73
CA LYS A 56 -3.78 32.18 5.95
C LYS A 56 -2.49 31.68 5.34
N GLY A 57 -2.38 31.85 4.02
CA GLY A 57 -1.20 31.49 3.24
C GLY A 57 -1.27 30.11 2.60
N PHE A 58 -2.03 29.17 3.15
CA PHE A 58 -2.24 27.88 2.53
C PHE A 58 -3.21 27.98 1.35
N THR A 59 -2.71 28.47 0.24
CA THR A 59 -3.46 28.61 -1.01
C THR A 59 -3.37 27.35 -1.86
N LYS A 60 -4.30 27.16 -2.80
CA LYS A 60 -4.20 26.09 -3.79
C LYS A 60 -2.85 26.11 -4.51
N LYS A 61 -2.35 27.32 -4.86
CA LYS A 61 -1.05 27.50 -5.50
C LYS A 61 0.07 26.94 -4.63
N PHE A 62 0.09 27.29 -3.33
CA PHE A 62 1.08 26.79 -2.38
C PHE A 62 1.10 25.25 -2.33
N VAL A 63 -0.07 24.63 -2.15
CA VAL A 63 -0.17 23.14 -2.11
C VAL A 63 0.32 22.52 -3.42
N THR A 64 -0.04 23.09 -4.57
CA THR A 64 0.42 22.58 -5.88
C THR A 64 1.93 22.71 -6.05
N GLU A 65 2.54 23.79 -5.58
CA GLU A 65 3.99 24.01 -5.60
C GLU A 65 4.71 22.99 -4.70
N GLN A 66 4.14 22.68 -3.53
CA GLN A 66 4.67 21.63 -2.64
C GLN A 66 4.62 20.24 -3.27
N ILE A 67 3.51 19.89 -3.93
CA ILE A 67 3.39 18.63 -4.67
C ILE A 67 4.46 18.53 -5.76
N ALA A 68 4.64 19.59 -6.56
CA ALA A 68 5.66 19.61 -7.60
C ALA A 68 7.08 19.46 -7.04
N LEU A 69 7.35 20.06 -5.89
CA LEU A 69 8.67 19.99 -5.22
C LEU A 69 8.98 18.59 -4.71
N MET A 70 8.02 17.91 -4.08
CA MET A 70 8.27 16.57 -3.51
C MET A 70 8.35 15.47 -4.57
N ARG A 71 7.68 15.63 -5.72
CA ARG A 71 7.42 14.57 -6.69
C ARG A 71 8.67 13.77 -7.05
N GLU A 72 9.77 14.44 -7.39
CA GLU A 72 11.02 13.77 -7.78
C GLU A 72 11.65 12.97 -6.64
N SER A 73 11.48 13.38 -5.38
CA SER A 73 12.01 12.66 -4.23
C SER A 73 11.24 11.38 -3.94
N MET A 74 9.99 11.29 -4.36
CA MET A 74 9.14 10.11 -4.12
C MET A 74 9.63 8.85 -4.83
N ARG A 75 10.47 8.98 -5.87
CA ARG A 75 11.14 7.84 -6.54
C ARG A 75 12.08 7.03 -5.65
N HIS A 76 12.45 7.58 -4.49
CA HIS A 76 13.32 6.92 -3.53
C HIS A 76 12.54 6.08 -2.50
N LEU A 77 11.23 5.94 -2.68
CA LEU A 77 10.37 5.10 -1.86
C LEU A 77 9.92 3.88 -2.65
N ASP A 78 10.13 2.71 -2.13
CA ASP A 78 9.70 1.44 -2.73
C ASP A 78 8.26 1.09 -2.28
N ILE A 79 8.00 1.24 -0.97
CA ILE A 79 6.70 0.96 -0.37
C ILE A 79 6.29 2.09 0.59
N ILE A 80 4.99 2.42 0.58
CA ILE A 80 4.35 3.31 1.55
C ILE A 80 3.25 2.53 2.27
N PHE A 81 3.39 2.37 3.58
CA PHE A 81 2.35 1.79 4.42
C PHE A 81 1.42 2.88 4.96
N LEU A 82 0.16 2.84 4.59
CA LEU A 82 -0.85 3.77 5.05
C LEU A 82 -1.49 3.26 6.34
N CYS A 83 -1.13 3.89 7.47
CA CYS A 83 -1.76 3.64 8.77
C CYS A 83 -2.99 4.51 8.95
N ARG A 84 -4.19 3.90 9.03
CA ARG A 84 -5.42 4.60 9.32
C ARG A 84 -5.54 4.90 10.82
N PHE A 85 -6.18 6.03 11.12
CA PHE A 85 -6.54 6.36 12.50
C PHE A 85 -7.64 5.43 13.02
N ASP A 86 -7.37 4.73 14.11
CA ASP A 86 -8.38 3.95 14.82
C ASP A 86 -9.02 4.81 15.93
N PRO A 87 -10.29 5.19 15.79
CA PRO A 87 -10.97 6.03 16.79
C PRO A 87 -11.19 5.34 18.14
N LYS A 88 -10.95 4.03 18.24
CA LYS A 88 -11.00 3.27 19.50
C LYS A 88 -9.72 3.40 20.32
N GLN A 89 -8.63 3.80 19.68
CA GLN A 89 -7.37 4.04 20.37
C GLN A 89 -7.37 5.44 21.00
N SER A 90 -7.02 5.52 22.27
CA SER A 90 -6.83 6.80 22.93
C SER A 90 -5.52 7.44 22.43
N VAL A 91 -5.62 8.65 21.91
CA VAL A 91 -4.43 9.46 21.60
C VAL A 91 -3.86 9.95 22.94
N LYS A 92 -2.68 9.45 23.32
CA LYS A 92 -1.98 9.94 24.51
C LYS A 92 -1.33 11.28 24.18
N ASP A 93 -1.52 12.24 25.08
CA ASP A 93 -0.80 13.49 25.03
C ASP A 93 0.67 13.25 25.44
N ASP A 94 1.56 13.38 24.48
CA ASP A 94 3.02 13.29 24.68
C ASP A 94 3.69 14.67 24.61
N GLY A 95 2.89 15.73 24.52
CA GLY A 95 3.34 17.11 24.35
C GLY A 95 3.79 17.48 22.94
N PHE A 96 3.74 16.53 22.00
CA PHE A 96 4.15 16.70 20.60
C PHE A 96 3.03 16.42 19.60
N ARG A 97 2.08 15.55 19.97
CA ARG A 97 0.97 15.16 19.11
C ARG A 97 -0.26 16.02 19.37
N ASP A 98 -0.94 16.38 18.30
CA ASP A 98 -2.26 16.99 18.44
C ASP A 98 -3.24 15.94 18.98
N THR A 99 -3.89 16.23 20.10
CA THR A 99 -4.88 15.37 20.73
C THR A 99 -6.31 15.65 20.25
N ASN A 100 -6.47 16.62 19.33
CA ASN A 100 -7.75 16.95 18.75
C ASN A 100 -8.21 15.86 17.79
N VAL A 101 -9.09 15.00 18.27
CA VAL A 101 -9.62 13.84 17.52
C VAL A 101 -10.29 14.26 16.21
N ASN A 102 -10.92 15.42 16.14
CA ASN A 102 -11.55 15.91 14.91
C ASN A 102 -10.48 16.27 13.86
N PHE A 103 -9.43 16.97 14.27
CA PHE A 103 -8.30 17.28 13.41
C PHE A 103 -7.66 15.99 12.85
N ILE A 104 -7.38 15.02 13.73
CA ILE A 104 -6.78 13.74 13.34
C ILE A 104 -7.66 13.02 12.31
N LYS A 105 -8.99 12.94 12.54
CA LYS A 105 -9.93 12.31 11.60
C LYS A 105 -10.01 13.04 10.26
N GLU A 106 -9.99 14.36 10.28
CA GLU A 106 -10.04 15.16 9.04
C GLU A 106 -8.79 14.94 8.19
N VAL A 107 -7.61 14.92 8.80
CA VAL A 107 -6.35 14.64 8.12
C VAL A 107 -6.31 13.18 7.63
N ASP A 108 -6.74 12.21 8.44
CA ASP A 108 -6.84 10.80 8.05
C ASP A 108 -7.77 10.60 6.83
N ASN A 109 -8.87 11.34 6.75
CA ASN A 109 -9.75 11.32 5.59
C ASN A 109 -9.08 11.88 4.32
N ILE A 110 -8.21 12.87 4.45
CA ILE A 110 -7.41 13.38 3.33
C ILE A 110 -6.46 12.30 2.83
N PHE A 111 -5.72 11.63 3.71
CA PHE A 111 -4.88 10.49 3.34
C PHE A 111 -5.65 9.41 2.59
N TYR A 112 -6.82 9.05 3.11
CA TYR A 112 -7.66 8.04 2.45
C TYR A 112 -8.16 8.49 1.08
N SER A 113 -8.48 9.77 0.93
CA SER A 113 -8.85 10.35 -0.37
C SER A 113 -7.70 10.31 -1.37
N LEU A 114 -6.48 10.65 -0.94
CA LEU A 114 -5.28 10.57 -1.76
C LEU A 114 -4.99 9.13 -2.20
N TYR A 115 -5.11 8.17 -1.28
CA TYR A 115 -4.97 6.75 -1.57
C TYR A 115 -6.02 6.27 -2.58
N ASN A 116 -7.28 6.63 -2.42
CA ASN A 116 -8.34 6.25 -3.36
C ASN A 116 -8.11 6.82 -4.76
N GLN A 117 -7.64 8.07 -4.86
CA GLN A 117 -7.26 8.65 -6.15
C GLN A 117 -6.12 7.86 -6.80
N TYR A 118 -5.11 7.48 -6.02
CA TYR A 118 -4.01 6.65 -6.48
C TYR A 118 -4.47 5.26 -6.92
N ALA A 119 -5.28 4.57 -6.10
CA ALA A 119 -5.74 3.21 -6.37
C ALA A 119 -6.70 3.13 -7.57
N GLN A 120 -7.46 4.19 -7.84
CA GLN A 120 -8.39 4.27 -8.98
C GLN A 120 -7.73 4.76 -10.27
N ASN A 121 -6.60 5.43 -10.16
CA ASN A 121 -5.84 5.94 -11.29
C ASN A 121 -4.36 5.55 -11.15
N PRO A 122 -3.97 4.35 -11.60
CA PRO A 122 -2.59 3.89 -11.53
C PRO A 122 -1.61 4.77 -12.33
N GLU A 123 -2.10 5.65 -13.21
CA GLU A 123 -1.31 6.69 -13.88
C GLU A 123 -1.29 8.02 -13.08
N ALA A 124 -1.46 7.95 -11.76
CA ALA A 124 -1.49 9.13 -10.90
C ALA A 124 -0.12 9.82 -10.79
N ASP A 125 0.36 10.34 -11.91
CA ASP A 125 1.64 11.07 -12.02
C ASP A 125 1.68 12.37 -11.20
N ILE A 126 0.61 12.71 -10.50
CA ILE A 126 0.57 13.94 -9.70
C ILE A 126 1.59 13.90 -8.57
N PHE A 127 1.68 12.76 -7.88
CA PHE A 127 2.52 12.60 -6.69
C PHE A 127 3.83 11.86 -6.96
N PHE A 128 3.92 11.11 -8.06
CA PHE A 128 5.03 10.23 -8.37
C PHE A 128 5.56 10.47 -9.77
N PRO A 129 6.89 10.32 -9.99
CA PRO A 129 7.43 10.30 -11.34
C PRO A 129 6.89 9.10 -12.12
N ALA A 130 6.72 9.25 -13.42
CA ALA A 130 6.27 8.17 -14.28
C ALA A 130 7.27 7.00 -14.25
N GLY A 131 6.79 5.81 -13.97
CA GLY A 131 7.61 4.59 -13.88
C GLY A 131 8.30 4.35 -12.52
N ASP A 132 8.21 5.30 -11.57
CA ASP A 132 8.83 5.20 -10.25
C ASP A 132 7.77 5.35 -9.14
N THR A 133 6.64 4.69 -9.29
CA THR A 133 5.53 4.77 -8.35
C THR A 133 5.71 3.72 -7.24
N PRO A 134 5.82 4.11 -5.95
CA PRO A 134 5.91 3.16 -4.86
C PRO A 134 4.62 2.34 -4.72
N CYS A 135 4.73 1.14 -4.18
CA CYS A 135 3.56 0.40 -3.76
C CYS A 135 2.93 1.08 -2.54
N ILE A 136 1.63 1.39 -2.55
CA ILE A 136 0.93 1.97 -1.41
C ILE A 136 -0.06 0.94 -0.85
N LEU A 137 0.18 0.54 0.41
CA LEU A 137 -0.57 -0.51 1.07
C LEU A 137 -1.28 0.03 2.32
N PRO A 138 -2.61 0.00 2.37
CA PRO A 138 -3.34 0.29 3.60
C PRO A 138 -3.12 -0.83 4.61
N LEU A 139 -2.67 -0.47 5.81
CA LEU A 139 -2.52 -1.41 6.90
C LEU A 139 -3.87 -1.67 7.60
N PRO A 140 -4.13 -2.92 8.00
CA PRO A 140 -5.30 -3.28 8.81
C PRO A 140 -5.26 -2.64 10.20
N ASP A 141 -6.41 -2.62 10.90
CA ASP A 141 -6.51 -2.02 12.24
C ASP A 141 -5.79 -2.87 13.30
N ASP A 142 -5.81 -4.18 13.15
CA ASP A 142 -5.18 -5.13 14.08
C ASP A 142 -3.65 -5.13 13.96
N GLN A 143 -2.97 -5.06 15.08
CA GLN A 143 -1.50 -4.98 15.12
C GLN A 143 -0.83 -6.23 14.56
N GLN A 144 -1.36 -7.42 14.85
CA GLN A 144 -0.76 -8.66 14.36
C GLN A 144 -0.92 -8.76 12.83
N GLN A 145 -2.10 -8.43 12.33
CA GLN A 145 -2.36 -8.41 10.88
C GLN A 145 -1.49 -7.38 10.16
N ARG A 146 -1.13 -6.24 10.80
CA ARG A 146 -0.14 -5.30 10.25
C ARG A 146 1.22 -5.93 10.09
N ILE A 147 1.68 -6.63 11.14
CA ILE A 147 2.97 -7.33 11.13
C ILE A 147 2.99 -8.41 10.05
N ASP A 148 1.93 -9.20 9.98
CA ASP A 148 1.79 -10.28 9.01
C ASP A 148 1.83 -9.72 7.58
N LEU A 149 1.05 -8.65 7.31
CA LEU A 149 1.04 -8.00 6.01
C LEU A 149 2.41 -7.39 5.64
N ILE A 150 3.08 -6.71 6.56
CA ILE A 150 4.43 -6.16 6.30
C ILE A 150 5.42 -7.27 5.97
N ALA A 151 5.32 -8.43 6.65
CA ALA A 151 6.18 -9.58 6.42
C ALA A 151 5.94 -10.26 5.04
N GLU A 152 4.83 -10.01 4.38
CA GLU A 152 4.58 -10.45 3.00
C GLU A 152 5.38 -9.64 1.96
N TYR A 153 5.82 -8.43 2.33
CA TYR A 153 6.52 -7.52 1.41
C TYR A 153 7.98 -7.27 1.80
N ILE A 154 8.34 -7.50 3.05
CA ILE A 154 9.68 -7.23 3.58
C ILE A 154 10.22 -8.48 4.26
N ALA A 155 11.29 -9.03 3.72
CA ALA A 155 12.00 -10.17 4.30
C ALA A 155 12.67 -9.79 5.64
N PRO A 156 13.01 -10.79 6.50
CA PRO A 156 13.61 -10.52 7.82
C PRO A 156 14.93 -9.76 7.78
N ASP A 157 15.65 -9.79 6.69
CA ASP A 157 16.89 -9.04 6.46
C ASP A 157 16.63 -7.63 5.91
N GLY A 158 15.34 -7.28 5.68
CA GLY A 158 14.87 -5.99 5.21
C GLY A 158 14.90 -5.83 3.67
N ASP A 159 15.19 -6.89 2.91
CA ASP A 159 14.98 -6.86 1.45
C ASP A 159 13.50 -6.88 1.12
N LEU A 160 13.15 -6.23 0.01
CA LEU A 160 11.82 -6.39 -0.54
C LEU A 160 11.70 -7.80 -1.12
N ILE A 161 10.57 -8.43 -0.84
CA ILE A 161 10.22 -9.68 -1.49
C ILE A 161 9.85 -9.31 -2.92
N ASP A 162 10.73 -9.65 -3.87
CA ASP A 162 10.50 -9.37 -5.27
C ASP A 162 9.44 -10.30 -5.89
N GLU A 163 9.03 -9.99 -7.11
CA GLU A 163 7.99 -10.76 -7.81
C GLU A 163 8.40 -12.23 -8.02
N GLU A 164 9.70 -12.53 -8.12
CA GLU A 164 10.19 -13.90 -8.29
C GLU A 164 10.00 -14.78 -7.04
N GLN A 165 9.90 -14.15 -5.86
CA GLN A 165 9.62 -14.83 -4.59
C GLN A 165 8.14 -14.75 -4.19
N SER A 166 7.35 -13.97 -4.92
CA SER A 166 5.92 -13.81 -4.68
C SER A 166 5.13 -15.02 -5.18
N ILE A 167 4.05 -15.35 -4.46
CA ILE A 167 3.03 -16.32 -4.95
C ILE A 167 2.44 -15.85 -6.30
N LEU A 168 2.49 -14.54 -6.58
CA LEU A 168 2.02 -13.94 -7.82
C LEU A 168 3.10 -13.84 -8.92
N ASP A 169 4.28 -14.45 -8.72
CA ASP A 169 5.27 -14.61 -9.79
C ASP A 169 4.61 -15.24 -11.02
N PRO A 170 4.78 -14.67 -12.22
CA PRO A 170 4.25 -15.25 -13.47
C PRO A 170 4.62 -16.71 -13.69
N ASN A 171 5.79 -17.15 -13.21
CA ASN A 171 6.19 -18.55 -13.29
C ASN A 171 5.35 -19.42 -12.34
N ASN A 172 5.14 -18.98 -11.10
CA ASN A 172 4.27 -19.64 -10.12
C ASN A 172 2.82 -19.65 -10.59
N LEU A 173 2.33 -18.58 -11.22
CA LEU A 173 0.99 -18.52 -11.81
C LEU A 173 0.83 -19.55 -12.94
N ASN A 174 1.83 -19.71 -13.81
CA ASN A 174 1.82 -20.72 -14.86
C ASN A 174 1.78 -22.15 -14.30
N GLU A 175 2.53 -22.43 -13.24
CA GLU A 175 2.50 -23.72 -12.53
C GLU A 175 1.13 -23.96 -11.87
N LEU A 176 0.56 -22.94 -11.24
CA LEU A 176 -0.77 -22.99 -10.62
C LEU A 176 -1.86 -23.23 -11.66
N GLU A 177 -1.81 -22.55 -12.80
CA GLU A 177 -2.73 -22.76 -13.92
C GLU A 177 -2.61 -24.19 -14.48
N ALA A 178 -1.40 -24.73 -14.59
CA ALA A 178 -1.19 -26.11 -15.02
C ALA A 178 -1.83 -27.10 -14.04
N LEU A 179 -1.61 -26.92 -12.74
CA LEU A 179 -2.24 -27.73 -11.68
C LEU A 179 -3.77 -27.66 -11.70
N VAL A 180 -4.32 -26.47 -11.87
CA VAL A 180 -5.78 -26.27 -11.98
C VAL A 180 -6.35 -26.95 -13.21
N ARG A 181 -5.65 -26.90 -14.36
CA ARG A 181 -6.05 -27.61 -15.59
C ARG A 181 -6.02 -29.12 -15.40
N GLU A 182 -4.98 -29.66 -14.75
CA GLU A 182 -4.90 -31.10 -14.48
C GLU A 182 -6.04 -31.54 -13.55
N GLN A 183 -6.32 -30.80 -12.48
CA GLN A 183 -7.42 -31.12 -11.57
C GLN A 183 -8.77 -31.06 -12.27
N LYS A 184 -9.01 -30.06 -13.11
CA LYS A 184 -10.24 -29.93 -13.89
C LYS A 184 -10.41 -31.12 -14.86
N THR A 185 -9.34 -31.48 -15.56
CA THR A 185 -9.35 -32.65 -16.48
C THR A 185 -9.60 -33.95 -15.75
N ALA A 186 -9.05 -34.11 -14.53
CA ALA A 186 -9.30 -35.28 -13.69
C ALA A 186 -10.76 -35.38 -13.25
N LEU A 187 -11.35 -34.26 -12.81
CA LEU A 187 -12.76 -34.16 -12.42
C LEU A 187 -13.72 -34.44 -13.60
N GLU A 188 -13.44 -33.91 -14.78
CA GLU A 188 -14.22 -34.14 -15.99
C GLU A 188 -14.16 -35.65 -16.40
N LYS A 189 -13.02 -36.28 -16.27
CA LYS A 189 -12.89 -37.73 -16.52
C LYS A 189 -13.65 -38.58 -15.49
N GLU A 190 -13.61 -38.20 -14.21
CA GLU A 190 -14.42 -38.89 -13.19
C GLU A 190 -15.92 -38.71 -13.42
N GLU A 191 -16.37 -37.52 -13.79
CA GLU A 191 -17.78 -37.31 -14.10
C GLU A 191 -18.22 -38.10 -15.33
N GLN A 192 -17.42 -38.10 -16.42
CA GLN A 192 -17.69 -38.92 -17.59
C GLN A 192 -17.74 -40.41 -17.28
N GLN A 193 -16.85 -40.87 -16.39
CA GLN A 193 -16.81 -42.26 -15.97
C GLN A 193 -18.03 -42.66 -15.13
N LYS A 194 -18.49 -41.77 -14.25
CA LYS A 194 -19.74 -41.92 -13.47
C LYS A 194 -20.98 -41.92 -14.39
N GLU A 195 -21.04 -41.04 -15.39
CA GLU A 195 -22.13 -41.00 -16.36
C GLU A 195 -22.17 -42.28 -17.21
N LEU A 196 -21.02 -42.78 -17.69
CA LEU A 196 -20.93 -44.06 -18.41
C LEU A 196 -21.34 -45.25 -17.55
N GLN A 197 -20.91 -45.27 -16.29
CA GLN A 197 -21.34 -46.29 -15.33
C GLN A 197 -22.85 -46.27 -15.09
N ALA A 198 -23.43 -45.06 -14.91
CA ALA A 198 -24.88 -44.92 -14.74
C ALA A 198 -25.67 -45.30 -15.97
N LYS A 199 -25.16 -44.99 -17.18
CA LYS A 199 -25.83 -45.26 -18.46
C LYS A 199 -25.78 -46.70 -18.90
N PHE A 200 -24.70 -47.41 -18.57
CA PHE A 200 -24.46 -48.80 -19.02
C PHE A 200 -24.48 -49.84 -17.90
N GLY A 201 -24.79 -49.43 -16.64
CA GLY A 201 -24.91 -50.35 -15.51
C GLY A 201 -23.58 -51.07 -15.17
N LEU A 202 -22.42 -50.45 -15.45
CA LEU A 202 -21.11 -51.02 -15.20
C LEU A 202 -20.76 -51.00 -13.72
N PRO A 203 -20.15 -52.03 -13.15
CA PRO A 203 -19.74 -52.05 -11.76
C PRO A 203 -18.62 -51.04 -11.48
N PRO A 204 -18.55 -50.48 -10.26
CA PRO A 204 -17.44 -49.63 -9.85
C PRO A 204 -16.12 -50.41 -9.94
N GLY A 205 -15.21 -49.99 -10.86
CA GLY A 205 -13.89 -50.59 -11.04
C GLY A 205 -13.61 -51.21 -12.42
N GLY A 206 -14.55 -51.15 -13.36
CA GLY A 206 -14.37 -51.72 -14.71
C GLY A 206 -14.24 -53.24 -14.73
N PHE A 207 -14.32 -53.83 -15.92
CA PHE A 207 -14.04 -55.25 -16.06
C PHE A 207 -12.54 -55.52 -15.93
N PRO A 208 -12.09 -56.48 -15.06
CA PRO A 208 -10.68 -56.81 -14.98
C PRO A 208 -10.25 -57.45 -16.30
N GLY A 209 -9.43 -56.77 -17.07
CA GLY A 209 -8.82 -57.30 -18.29
C GLY A 209 -8.99 -56.54 -19.59
N ILE A 210 -9.64 -55.36 -19.59
CA ILE A 210 -9.70 -54.49 -20.77
C ILE A 210 -9.01 -53.19 -20.44
N THR A 211 -7.74 -53.04 -20.86
CA THR A 211 -7.02 -51.76 -20.91
C THR A 211 -7.44 -51.08 -22.22
N LEU A 212 -8.14 -49.96 -22.16
CA LEU A 212 -8.38 -49.05 -23.28
C LEU A 212 -7.22 -48.07 -23.41
#